data_7856851cd5647fc465d41d87e2f5173b
#
_entry.id   7856851cd5647fc465d41d87e2f5173b
#
_cell.length_a   1.000
_cell.length_b   1.000
_cell.length_c   1.000
_cell.angle_alpha   90.00
_cell.angle_beta   90.00
_cell.angle_gamma   90.00
#
_symmetry.space_group_name_H-M   'P 1'
#
loop_
_entity.id
_entity.type
_entity.pdbx_description
1 polymer ?
#
loop_
_entity_poly.entity_id
_entity_poly.type
_entity_poly.pdbx_seq_one_letter_code
_entity_poly.pdbx_strand_id
1 'polypeptide(L)'
;MSGRWLDGYGGRVRDPNVSRSVAGQLSPVRRASDLRRLRAERFDVLVIGGGVTGAGAALDAASRGLKVALVEARDLAAGTSSRSSKLIHGGLRYLEQLEFHLVHEALTERGLLATRLAPHLVRPVPIMVPLPAGRGLRDLPARVFRRSYYGAGVAAYDAFAGIFGGGRGMPLHRHLTREGARRIFPSLRADALAGAIRYYDGQVDDARLVVTLARTAASLGATVVSSAGAVGLIRQAREVTGVRVRDLEAPPGSPDAEFEVQARTVIAATGVWSDDMSRMLNDVGLRPGVRVRASKGVHLVVPRSAITGETGLILRTASSVLFVIPWGGHWIIGTTDTDWRLDRSHPAASARDIDYLLQQVNTVLDRPLTTADIEGVYAGLRPLLAGEADSTSKLSREHAVFEPMLGLLLVAGGKYTTYRVMASDVVDRAARRLGGARSSRTADLPLLGADGYPAMWRDRADLARRHGVPVGVVEHLLERYGTLTLDLLALVDADPLLASPLAGAPEYLAAEVAYAARAEGALHLEDVLTRRTRISFETSHRGLESAEHTAELMGAVLGWDATTRAREVEHYRARVEAERQSQLMPDDAAADAARLGAPDVRGYAADRGDDDQAELRPSAR
;
A
#
# COMPACT_ATOMS: atom_id res chain seq x y z
N MET A 1 18.17 -31.75 8.69
CA MET A 1 18.71 -31.81 7.32
C MET A 1 19.02 -30.40 6.85
N SER A 2 20.10 -29.87 7.38
CA SER A 2 20.58 -28.51 7.11
C SER A 2 21.74 -28.61 6.13
N GLY A 3 21.70 -27.85 5.03
CA GLY A 3 22.90 -27.55 4.26
C GLY A 3 22.92 -27.90 2.77
N ARG A 4 21.80 -28.20 2.10
CA ARG A 4 21.83 -28.56 0.66
C ARG A 4 21.20 -27.54 -0.33
N TRP A 5 20.74 -26.37 0.14
CA TRP A 5 19.96 -25.44 -0.69
C TRP A 5 20.73 -24.26 -1.25
N LEU A 6 22.06 -24.15 -1.01
CA LEU A 6 22.85 -22.97 -1.37
C LEU A 6 23.64 -23.09 -2.68
N ASP A 7 23.78 -24.28 -3.31
CA ASP A 7 24.72 -24.47 -4.41
C ASP A 7 24.12 -24.69 -5.83
N GLY A 8 22.80 -24.46 -6.02
CA GLY A 8 22.10 -24.87 -7.24
C GLY A 8 22.08 -23.90 -8.44
N TYR A 9 22.70 -22.72 -8.39
CA TYR A 9 22.70 -21.75 -9.51
C TYR A 9 24.09 -21.38 -10.01
N GLY A 10 24.90 -22.36 -10.34
CA GLY A 10 26.22 -22.19 -10.98
C GLY A 10 26.23 -22.34 -12.50
N GLY A 11 25.12 -22.12 -13.21
CA GLY A 11 25.01 -22.24 -14.67
C GLY A 11 24.80 -20.87 -15.32
N ARG A 12 25.71 -20.48 -16.25
CA ARG A 12 25.70 -19.21 -16.98
C ARG A 12 24.43 -19.03 -17.81
N VAL A 13 23.37 -18.41 -17.26
CA VAL A 13 22.29 -17.81 -18.05
C VAL A 13 22.46 -16.29 -17.93
N ARG A 14 22.96 -15.66 -18.99
CA ARG A 14 23.02 -14.20 -19.12
C ARG A 14 21.64 -13.68 -19.57
N ASP A 15 20.57 -14.00 -18.86
CA ASP A 15 19.30 -13.31 -19.00
C ASP A 15 19.33 -12.10 -18.06
N PRO A 16 19.26 -10.86 -18.57
CA PRO A 16 19.29 -9.67 -17.76
C PRO A 16 18.14 -9.61 -16.75
N ASN A 17 17.01 -10.28 -16.98
CA ASN A 17 15.88 -10.34 -16.08
C ASN A 17 16.16 -11.24 -14.88
N VAL A 18 16.80 -12.38 -15.08
CA VAL A 18 17.22 -13.27 -13.97
C VAL A 18 18.26 -12.58 -13.10
N SER A 19 19.20 -11.85 -13.69
CA SER A 19 20.20 -11.07 -12.94
C SER A 19 19.55 -9.98 -12.08
N ARG A 20 18.53 -9.27 -12.60
CA ARG A 20 17.81 -8.23 -11.85
C ARG A 20 16.93 -8.83 -10.74
N SER A 21 16.28 -9.97 -10.99
CA SER A 21 15.48 -10.64 -9.96
C SER A 21 16.33 -10.99 -8.74
N VAL A 22 17.48 -11.63 -8.94
CA VAL A 22 18.42 -11.99 -7.86
C VAL A 22 18.96 -10.75 -7.15
N ALA A 23 19.37 -9.71 -7.89
CA ALA A 23 19.86 -8.47 -7.31
C ALA A 23 18.78 -7.71 -6.51
N GLY A 24 17.50 -7.90 -6.85
CA GLY A 24 16.36 -7.31 -6.16
C GLY A 24 15.80 -8.13 -5.00
N GLN A 25 16.43 -9.24 -4.61
CA GLN A 25 15.99 -10.02 -3.45
C GLN A 25 16.37 -9.30 -2.14
N LEU A 26 15.39 -9.21 -1.24
CA LEU A 26 15.57 -8.71 0.13
C LEU A 26 15.64 -9.89 1.10
N SER A 27 16.62 -10.77 0.89
CA SER A 27 16.80 -11.98 1.69
C SER A 27 17.40 -11.68 3.07
N PRO A 28 17.31 -12.61 4.05
CA PRO A 28 17.96 -12.46 5.35
C PRO A 28 19.49 -12.21 5.23
N VAL A 29 20.15 -12.89 4.30
CA VAL A 29 21.59 -12.70 4.01
C VAL A 29 21.84 -11.29 3.46
N ARG A 30 20.97 -10.81 2.57
CA ARG A 30 21.05 -9.45 2.04
C ARG A 30 20.82 -8.42 3.13
N ARG A 31 19.81 -8.61 4.02
CA ARG A 31 19.57 -7.71 5.16
C ARG A 31 20.81 -7.58 6.04
N ALA A 32 21.44 -8.71 6.41
CA ALA A 32 22.67 -8.69 7.19
C ALA A 32 23.82 -7.94 6.47
N SER A 33 23.94 -8.10 5.16
CA SER A 33 24.90 -7.35 4.34
C SER A 33 24.57 -5.86 4.29
N ASP A 34 23.30 -5.51 4.09
CA ASP A 34 22.84 -4.14 3.98
C ASP A 34 22.97 -3.39 5.33
N LEU A 35 22.78 -4.06 6.49
CA LEU A 35 23.08 -3.48 7.80
C LEU A 35 24.57 -3.15 7.96
N ARG A 36 25.49 -4.02 7.47
CA ARG A 36 26.93 -3.71 7.47
C ARG A 36 27.23 -2.49 6.58
N ARG A 37 26.60 -2.41 5.41
CA ARG A 37 26.75 -1.25 4.51
C ARG A 37 26.26 0.03 5.16
N LEU A 38 25.11 0.01 5.85
CA LEU A 38 24.58 1.18 6.57
C LEU A 38 25.59 1.72 7.59
N ARG A 39 26.33 0.84 8.29
CA ARG A 39 27.35 1.22 9.29
C ARG A 39 28.66 1.73 8.67
N ALA A 40 29.06 1.16 7.54
CA ALA A 40 30.39 1.36 6.98
C ALA A 40 30.47 2.41 5.86
N GLU A 41 29.35 2.67 5.15
CA GLU A 41 29.35 3.44 3.93
C GLU A 41 28.68 4.81 4.13
N ARG A 42 29.15 5.81 3.38
CA ARG A 42 28.46 7.09 3.25
C ARG A 42 27.57 7.06 2.01
N PHE A 43 26.31 7.46 2.15
CA PHE A 43 25.33 7.50 1.08
C PHE A 43 25.17 8.90 0.49
N ASP A 44 24.78 8.98 -0.78
CA ASP A 44 24.36 10.25 -1.37
C ASP A 44 22.99 10.65 -0.84
N VAL A 45 22.06 9.67 -0.75
CA VAL A 45 20.71 9.86 -0.26
C VAL A 45 20.36 8.75 0.73
N LEU A 46 19.87 9.16 1.91
CA LEU A 46 19.23 8.27 2.89
C LEU A 46 17.73 8.59 2.94
N VAL A 47 16.91 7.61 2.66
CA VAL A 47 15.44 7.71 2.72
C VAL A 47 14.92 7.10 4.01
N ILE A 48 14.12 7.85 4.77
CA ILE A 48 13.42 7.38 5.97
C ILE A 48 11.96 7.12 5.60
N GLY A 49 11.52 5.87 5.73
CA GLY A 49 10.16 5.41 5.48
C GLY A 49 10.02 4.55 4.23
N GLY A 50 9.50 3.33 4.40
CA GLY A 50 9.29 2.31 3.36
C GLY A 50 7.87 2.28 2.78
N GLY A 51 7.14 3.40 2.82
CA GLY A 51 5.87 3.58 2.12
C GLY A 51 6.08 3.84 0.61
N VAL A 52 4.97 4.05 -0.13
CA VAL A 52 5.02 4.23 -1.59
C VAL A 52 5.89 5.42 -2.02
N THR A 53 5.89 6.51 -1.25
CA THR A 53 6.69 7.70 -1.53
C THR A 53 8.18 7.44 -1.30
N GLY A 54 8.54 6.81 -0.16
CA GLY A 54 9.93 6.53 0.15
C GLY A 54 10.53 5.45 -0.73
N ALA A 55 9.81 4.36 -1.00
CA ALA A 55 10.23 3.33 -1.95
C ALA A 55 10.39 3.91 -3.37
N GLY A 56 9.46 4.81 -3.77
CA GLY A 56 9.55 5.54 -5.03
C GLY A 56 10.77 6.47 -5.09
N ALA A 57 11.06 7.22 -4.01
CA ALA A 57 12.24 8.10 -3.91
C ALA A 57 13.55 7.31 -3.95
N ALA A 58 13.60 6.17 -3.26
CA ALA A 58 14.77 5.28 -3.31
C ALA A 58 14.99 4.72 -4.72
N LEU A 59 13.92 4.32 -5.40
CA LEU A 59 13.98 3.87 -6.79
C LEU A 59 14.44 4.98 -7.74
N ASP A 60 13.85 6.17 -7.62
CA ASP A 60 14.20 7.30 -8.45
C ASP A 60 15.68 7.67 -8.28
N ALA A 61 16.14 7.84 -7.05
CA ALA A 61 17.53 8.17 -6.75
C ALA A 61 18.51 7.10 -7.25
N ALA A 62 18.21 5.80 -7.01
CA ALA A 62 19.05 4.70 -7.51
C ALA A 62 19.07 4.64 -9.05
N SER A 63 17.95 4.93 -9.71
CA SER A 63 17.87 4.96 -11.18
C SER A 63 18.74 6.07 -11.82
N ARG A 64 19.04 7.11 -11.05
CA ARG A 64 19.96 8.20 -11.46
C ARG A 64 21.43 7.88 -11.19
N GLY A 65 21.74 6.73 -10.58
CA GLY A 65 23.09 6.30 -10.24
C GLY A 65 23.59 6.84 -8.90
N LEU A 66 22.72 7.39 -8.05
CA LEU A 66 23.07 7.81 -6.69
C LEU A 66 23.21 6.59 -5.78
N LYS A 67 24.09 6.69 -4.78
CA LYS A 67 24.26 5.70 -3.73
C LYS A 67 23.18 5.91 -2.67
N VAL A 68 22.20 4.99 -2.59
CA VAL A 68 20.98 5.15 -1.82
C VAL A 68 20.87 4.13 -0.70
N ALA A 69 20.41 4.61 0.48
CA ALA A 69 19.89 3.77 1.54
C ALA A 69 18.41 4.11 1.80
N LEU A 70 17.61 3.10 2.14
CA LEU A 70 16.26 3.21 2.65
C LEU A 70 16.15 2.44 3.95
N VAL A 71 15.66 3.10 5.00
CA VAL A 71 15.35 2.48 6.30
C VAL A 71 13.85 2.63 6.60
N GLU A 72 13.27 1.53 7.09
CA GLU A 72 11.85 1.46 7.46
C GLU A 72 11.74 0.87 8.87
N ALA A 73 11.07 1.58 9.77
CA ALA A 73 10.96 1.19 11.18
C ALA A 73 10.18 -0.13 11.38
N ARG A 74 9.29 -0.45 10.46
CA ARG A 74 8.45 -1.66 10.55
C ARG A 74 8.70 -2.53 9.32
N ASP A 75 7.66 -2.81 8.56
CA ASP A 75 7.73 -3.51 7.29
C ASP A 75 7.42 -2.55 6.12
N LEU A 76 7.88 -2.90 4.93
CA LEU A 76 7.52 -2.18 3.71
C LEU A 76 5.99 -2.06 3.60
N ALA A 77 5.51 -0.86 3.30
CA ALA A 77 4.09 -0.53 3.23
C ALA A 77 3.30 -0.65 4.56
N ALA A 78 3.92 -0.78 5.73
CA ALA A 78 3.22 -1.00 7.00
C ALA A 78 2.22 0.11 7.39
N GLY A 79 2.42 1.33 6.91
CA GLY A 79 1.53 2.48 7.14
C GLY A 79 0.36 2.56 6.15
N THR A 80 0.10 3.76 5.65
CA THR A 80 -0.98 4.09 4.71
C THR A 80 -0.94 3.23 3.43
N SER A 81 0.24 2.85 2.99
CA SER A 81 0.50 2.26 1.68
C SER A 81 0.04 0.81 1.51
N SER A 82 -0.50 0.16 2.54
CA SER A 82 -1.19 -1.14 2.46
C SER A 82 -2.69 -1.07 2.78
N ARG A 83 -3.18 0.12 3.12
CA ARG A 83 -4.52 0.33 3.69
C ARG A 83 -5.34 1.33 2.86
N SER A 84 -5.05 1.41 1.55
CA SER A 84 -5.79 2.25 0.60
C SER A 84 -7.06 1.55 0.09
N SER A 85 -7.84 2.24 -0.75
CA SER A 85 -8.97 1.64 -1.47
C SER A 85 -8.53 0.76 -2.66
N LYS A 86 -7.24 0.42 -2.79
CA LYS A 86 -6.68 -0.43 -3.86
C LYS A 86 -6.90 0.11 -5.27
N LEU A 87 -7.03 1.43 -5.44
CA LEU A 87 -7.26 2.08 -6.73
C LEU A 87 -6.09 2.98 -7.13
N ILE A 88 -5.73 2.89 -8.41
CA ILE A 88 -4.92 3.86 -9.14
C ILE A 88 -5.88 4.65 -10.01
N HIS A 89 -6.27 5.84 -9.57
CA HIS A 89 -7.37 6.58 -10.15
C HIS A 89 -7.05 8.06 -10.40
N GLY A 90 -7.65 8.63 -11.46
CA GLY A 90 -7.50 10.05 -11.78
C GLY A 90 -8.32 10.98 -10.88
N GLY A 91 -9.26 10.43 -10.11
CA GLY A 91 -10.08 11.22 -9.19
C GLY A 91 -11.17 12.03 -9.92
N LEU A 92 -12.19 11.38 -10.45
CA LEU A 92 -13.32 12.02 -11.13
C LEU A 92 -13.93 13.21 -10.36
N ARG A 93 -13.89 13.15 -9.01
CA ARG A 93 -14.33 14.25 -8.13
C ARG A 93 -13.54 15.55 -8.33
N TYR A 94 -12.26 15.48 -8.71
CA TYR A 94 -11.43 16.68 -8.89
C TYR A 94 -11.76 17.43 -10.18
N LEU A 95 -12.35 16.77 -11.18
CA LEU A 95 -12.93 17.47 -12.34
C LEU A 95 -14.08 18.41 -11.93
N GLU A 96 -14.88 17.98 -10.93
CA GLU A 96 -15.95 18.83 -10.38
C GLU A 96 -15.39 20.04 -9.61
N GLN A 97 -14.19 19.91 -9.08
CA GLN A 97 -13.46 20.99 -8.38
C GLN A 97 -12.60 21.84 -9.32
N LEU A 98 -12.63 21.55 -10.64
CA LEU A 98 -11.85 22.20 -11.70
C LEU A 98 -10.32 22.07 -11.50
N GLU A 99 -9.87 21.05 -10.76
CA GLU A 99 -8.45 20.75 -10.53
C GLU A 99 -7.87 19.93 -11.70
N PHE A 100 -7.87 20.51 -12.90
CA PHE A 100 -7.48 19.83 -14.13
C PHE A 100 -6.04 19.33 -14.12
N HIS A 101 -5.12 20.07 -13.51
CA HIS A 101 -3.71 19.67 -13.41
C HIS A 101 -3.57 18.35 -12.63
N LEU A 102 -4.25 18.26 -11.49
CA LEU A 102 -4.21 17.08 -10.61
C LEU A 102 -4.83 15.84 -11.27
N VAL A 103 -5.88 16.04 -12.08
CA VAL A 103 -6.50 14.97 -12.87
C VAL A 103 -5.58 14.51 -13.99
N HIS A 104 -4.98 15.45 -14.72
CA HIS A 104 -4.03 15.18 -15.79
C HIS A 104 -2.84 14.36 -15.28
N GLU A 105 -2.20 14.80 -14.19
CA GLU A 105 -1.08 14.09 -13.58
C GLU A 105 -1.47 12.67 -13.17
N ALA A 106 -2.59 12.51 -12.46
CA ALA A 106 -3.03 11.20 -12.00
C ALA A 106 -3.40 10.24 -13.15
N LEU A 107 -3.99 10.74 -14.25
CA LEU A 107 -4.30 9.92 -15.42
C LEU A 107 -3.06 9.51 -16.19
N THR A 108 -2.07 10.39 -16.28
CA THR A 108 -0.76 10.10 -16.87
C THR A 108 -0.07 8.99 -16.09
N GLU A 109 0.03 9.12 -14.76
CA GLU A 109 0.65 8.12 -13.90
C GLU A 109 -0.09 6.78 -13.93
N ARG A 110 -1.43 6.79 -13.94
CA ARG A 110 -2.24 5.58 -14.12
C ARG A 110 -1.92 4.88 -15.44
N GLY A 111 -1.84 5.63 -16.52
CA GLY A 111 -1.50 5.11 -17.84
C GLY A 111 -0.12 4.46 -17.87
N LEU A 112 0.90 5.13 -17.32
CA LEU A 112 2.26 4.61 -17.22
C LEU A 112 2.30 3.30 -16.42
N LEU A 113 1.65 3.26 -15.25
CA LEU A 113 1.61 2.06 -14.41
C LEU A 113 0.92 0.88 -15.11
N ALA A 114 -0.24 1.11 -15.71
CA ALA A 114 -1.02 0.05 -16.35
C ALA A 114 -0.39 -0.51 -17.62
N THR A 115 0.43 0.27 -18.35
CA THR A 115 0.91 -0.13 -19.69
C THR A 115 2.40 -0.42 -19.76
N ARG A 116 3.20 0.22 -18.91
CA ARG A 116 4.66 0.19 -19.00
C ARG A 116 5.35 -0.24 -17.72
N LEU A 117 5.03 0.43 -16.59
CA LEU A 117 5.81 0.28 -15.37
C LEU A 117 5.45 -0.98 -14.60
N ALA A 118 4.15 -1.30 -14.48
CA ALA A 118 3.66 -2.41 -13.69
C ALA A 118 2.39 -3.07 -14.28
N PRO A 119 2.38 -3.50 -15.56
CA PRO A 119 1.19 -4.05 -16.21
C PRO A 119 0.69 -5.35 -15.56
N HIS A 120 1.51 -6.05 -14.80
CA HIS A 120 1.14 -7.22 -14.01
C HIS A 120 0.42 -6.86 -12.71
N LEU A 121 0.65 -5.66 -12.16
CA LEU A 121 0.07 -5.22 -10.89
C LEU A 121 -1.15 -4.32 -11.05
N VAL A 122 -1.21 -3.53 -12.15
CA VAL A 122 -2.28 -2.54 -12.34
C VAL A 122 -3.20 -2.98 -13.47
N ARG A 123 -4.46 -3.23 -13.13
CA ARG A 123 -5.49 -3.74 -14.06
C ARG A 123 -6.66 -2.79 -14.17
N PRO A 124 -7.31 -2.73 -15.36
CA PRO A 124 -8.55 -1.99 -15.50
C PRO A 124 -9.66 -2.59 -14.62
N VAL A 125 -10.28 -1.76 -13.79
CA VAL A 125 -11.49 -2.12 -13.04
C VAL A 125 -12.65 -1.26 -13.52
N PRO A 126 -13.79 -1.85 -13.94
CA PRO A 126 -14.97 -1.09 -14.28
C PRO A 126 -15.61 -0.52 -13.00
N ILE A 127 -15.97 0.76 -13.05
CA ILE A 127 -16.67 1.45 -11.96
C ILE A 127 -17.92 2.12 -12.53
N MET A 128 -19.04 1.96 -11.87
CA MET A 128 -20.33 2.52 -12.25
C MET A 128 -20.74 3.63 -11.29
N VAL A 129 -21.13 4.76 -11.85
CA VAL A 129 -21.78 5.89 -11.17
C VAL A 129 -23.29 5.74 -11.36
N PRO A 130 -24.07 5.33 -10.34
CA PRO A 130 -25.52 5.27 -10.44
C PRO A 130 -26.10 6.68 -10.55
N LEU A 131 -27.03 6.88 -11.48
CA LEU A 131 -27.79 8.11 -11.62
C LEU A 131 -29.13 7.94 -10.88
N PRO A 132 -29.40 8.73 -9.81
CA PRO A 132 -30.59 8.54 -8.99
C PRO A 132 -31.88 8.74 -9.78
N ALA A 133 -32.88 7.93 -9.46
CA ALA A 133 -34.24 8.14 -9.93
C ALA A 133 -34.81 9.41 -9.28
N GLY A 134 -35.37 10.34 -10.09
CA GLY A 134 -36.10 11.49 -9.56
C GLY A 134 -37.53 11.09 -9.16
N ARG A 135 -38.12 11.83 -8.24
CA ARG A 135 -39.49 11.60 -7.72
C ARG A 135 -40.59 12.24 -8.58
N GLY A 136 -40.57 12.09 -9.93
CA GLY A 136 -41.62 12.54 -10.82
C GLY A 136 -41.18 13.37 -12.03
N LEU A 137 -42.17 13.84 -12.82
CA LEU A 137 -41.95 14.64 -14.06
C LEU A 137 -41.30 15.99 -13.78
N ARG A 138 -41.49 16.57 -12.59
CA ARG A 138 -40.87 17.85 -12.17
C ARG A 138 -39.36 17.76 -12.04
N ASP A 139 -38.81 16.56 -11.84
CA ASP A 139 -37.37 16.33 -11.73
C ASP A 139 -36.68 16.03 -13.08
N LEU A 140 -37.45 16.01 -14.18
CA LEU A 140 -36.93 15.67 -15.52
C LEU A 140 -35.77 16.60 -15.95
N PRO A 141 -35.87 17.94 -15.81
CA PRO A 141 -34.75 18.82 -16.15
C PRO A 141 -33.50 18.56 -15.30
N ALA A 142 -33.68 18.31 -14.00
CA ALA A 142 -32.56 18.02 -13.10
C ALA A 142 -31.91 16.64 -13.40
N ARG A 143 -32.70 15.67 -13.88
CA ARG A 143 -32.19 14.35 -14.31
C ARG A 143 -31.37 14.46 -15.60
N VAL A 144 -31.88 15.20 -16.59
CA VAL A 144 -31.17 15.47 -17.85
C VAL A 144 -29.89 16.23 -17.56
N PHE A 145 -29.96 17.29 -16.75
CA PHE A 145 -28.79 18.06 -16.34
C PHE A 145 -27.74 17.20 -15.64
N ARG A 146 -28.12 16.39 -14.64
CA ARG A 146 -27.18 15.49 -13.95
C ARG A 146 -26.55 14.49 -14.91
N ARG A 147 -27.35 13.86 -15.78
CA ARG A 147 -26.83 12.91 -16.78
C ARG A 147 -25.84 13.58 -17.74
N SER A 148 -26.15 14.78 -18.22
CA SER A 148 -25.26 15.55 -19.09
C SER A 148 -24.01 16.01 -18.34
N TYR A 149 -24.13 16.48 -17.10
CA TYR A 149 -23.03 16.92 -16.26
C TYR A 149 -22.05 15.79 -15.97
N TYR A 150 -22.54 14.64 -15.47
CA TYR A 150 -21.68 13.47 -15.23
C TYR A 150 -21.14 12.89 -16.54
N GLY A 151 -21.96 12.88 -17.59
CA GLY A 151 -21.53 12.42 -18.92
C GLY A 151 -20.41 13.27 -19.49
N ALA A 152 -20.51 14.60 -19.41
CA ALA A 152 -19.47 15.52 -19.84
C ALA A 152 -18.20 15.38 -18.98
N GLY A 153 -18.36 15.22 -17.66
CA GLY A 153 -17.23 14.98 -16.75
C GLY A 153 -16.46 13.71 -17.06
N VAL A 154 -17.16 12.59 -17.30
CA VAL A 154 -16.52 11.32 -17.66
C VAL A 154 -15.98 11.33 -19.10
N ALA A 155 -16.64 12.00 -20.03
CA ALA A 155 -16.11 12.19 -21.38
C ALA A 155 -14.82 13.02 -21.39
N ALA A 156 -14.76 14.09 -20.57
CA ALA A 156 -13.53 14.84 -20.34
C ALA A 156 -12.45 13.97 -19.70
N TYR A 157 -12.81 13.15 -18.72
CA TYR A 157 -11.91 12.19 -18.06
C TYR A 157 -11.27 11.21 -19.06
N ASP A 158 -12.08 10.62 -19.96
CA ASP A 158 -11.59 9.73 -21.01
C ASP A 158 -10.76 10.48 -22.09
N ALA A 159 -11.17 11.70 -22.44
CA ALA A 159 -10.40 12.53 -23.37
C ALA A 159 -9.03 12.88 -22.81
N PHE A 160 -8.96 13.29 -21.54
CA PHE A 160 -7.68 13.50 -20.85
C PHE A 160 -6.85 12.22 -20.76
N ALA A 161 -7.47 11.08 -20.44
CA ALA A 161 -6.80 9.78 -20.43
C ALA A 161 -6.30 9.37 -21.82
N GLY A 162 -7.07 9.63 -22.88
CA GLY A 162 -6.70 9.32 -24.28
C GLY A 162 -5.57 10.19 -24.80
N ILE A 163 -5.62 11.50 -24.53
CA ILE A 163 -4.63 12.48 -25.05
C ILE A 163 -3.31 12.39 -24.27
N PHE A 164 -3.37 12.26 -22.95
CA PHE A 164 -2.22 12.42 -22.05
C PHE A 164 -1.79 11.13 -21.36
N GLY A 165 -2.71 10.20 -21.11
CA GLY A 165 -2.45 8.94 -20.41
C GLY A 165 -1.97 7.78 -21.27
N GLY A 166 -1.57 8.05 -22.52
CA GLY A 166 -1.14 7.00 -23.44
C GLY A 166 -2.26 6.07 -23.95
N GLY A 167 -3.53 6.41 -23.74
CA GLY A 167 -4.76 5.89 -24.37
C GLY A 167 -5.00 4.38 -24.47
N ARG A 168 -3.98 3.55 -24.22
CA ARG A 168 -3.95 2.13 -24.62
C ARG A 168 -4.16 1.13 -23.49
N GLY A 169 -4.63 1.54 -22.33
CA GLY A 169 -4.75 0.60 -21.21
C GLY A 169 -6.15 0.52 -20.59
N MET A 170 -7.02 1.47 -20.89
CA MET A 170 -8.36 1.54 -20.26
C MET A 170 -9.46 1.63 -21.30
N PRO A 171 -10.53 0.82 -21.18
CA PRO A 171 -11.70 0.95 -22.04
C PRO A 171 -12.45 2.28 -21.81
N LEU A 172 -13.13 2.78 -22.86
CA LEU A 172 -13.91 4.01 -22.80
C LEU A 172 -15.19 3.84 -21.95
N HIS A 173 -15.70 4.96 -21.44
CA HIS A 173 -16.95 4.98 -20.70
C HIS A 173 -18.16 4.59 -21.55
N ARG A 174 -19.22 4.15 -20.87
CA ARG A 174 -20.52 3.85 -21.49
C ARG A 174 -21.66 4.36 -20.64
N HIS A 175 -22.65 4.98 -21.29
CA HIS A 175 -23.93 5.31 -20.69
C HIS A 175 -24.83 4.08 -20.67
N LEU A 176 -25.44 3.81 -19.54
CA LEU A 176 -26.32 2.66 -19.32
C LEU A 176 -27.75 3.15 -19.02
N THR A 177 -28.73 2.44 -19.57
CA THR A 177 -30.11 2.53 -19.12
C THR A 177 -30.25 1.90 -17.74
N ARG A 178 -31.42 2.08 -17.08
CA ARG A 178 -31.75 1.38 -15.83
C ARG A 178 -31.58 -0.14 -15.98
N GLU A 179 -32.13 -0.71 -17.03
CA GLU A 179 -32.07 -2.14 -17.31
C GLU A 179 -30.63 -2.60 -17.60
N GLY A 180 -29.89 -1.82 -18.39
CA GLY A 180 -28.49 -2.09 -18.66
C GLY A 180 -27.62 -2.06 -17.40
N ALA A 181 -27.86 -1.11 -16.51
CA ALA A 181 -27.16 -1.02 -15.23
C ALA A 181 -27.49 -2.22 -14.32
N ARG A 182 -28.77 -2.59 -14.21
CA ARG A 182 -29.19 -3.75 -13.40
C ARG A 182 -28.75 -5.09 -13.98
N ARG A 183 -28.56 -5.19 -15.30
CA ARG A 183 -28.04 -6.41 -15.92
C ARG A 183 -26.61 -6.70 -15.45
N ILE A 184 -25.76 -5.67 -15.35
CA ILE A 184 -24.37 -5.81 -14.93
C ILE A 184 -24.19 -5.70 -13.41
N PHE A 185 -25.20 -5.21 -12.69
CA PHE A 185 -25.23 -5.14 -11.23
C PHE A 185 -26.62 -5.46 -10.70
N PRO A 186 -27.03 -6.73 -10.68
CA PRO A 186 -28.38 -7.17 -10.29
C PRO A 186 -28.80 -6.72 -8.89
N SER A 187 -27.86 -6.67 -7.93
CA SER A 187 -28.13 -6.26 -6.54
C SER A 187 -28.51 -4.78 -6.36
N LEU A 188 -28.57 -3.98 -7.43
CA LEU A 188 -29.06 -2.60 -7.32
C LEU A 188 -30.58 -2.52 -7.27
N ARG A 189 -31.09 -1.76 -6.32
CA ARG A 189 -32.52 -1.45 -6.20
C ARG A 189 -33.06 -0.80 -7.46
N ALA A 190 -34.17 -1.31 -7.96
CA ALA A 190 -34.80 -0.81 -9.18
C ALA A 190 -35.29 0.63 -9.07
N ASP A 191 -35.81 1.02 -7.88
CA ASP A 191 -36.36 2.35 -7.59
C ASP A 191 -35.25 3.41 -7.35
N ALA A 192 -34.01 2.98 -7.05
CA ALA A 192 -32.89 3.88 -6.81
C ALA A 192 -32.29 4.48 -8.10
N LEU A 193 -32.59 3.92 -9.29
CA LEU A 193 -31.87 4.20 -10.53
C LEU A 193 -32.75 4.81 -11.64
N ALA A 194 -32.22 5.86 -12.30
CA ALA A 194 -32.67 6.31 -13.62
C ALA A 194 -31.78 5.78 -14.77
N GLY A 195 -30.58 5.34 -14.46
CA GLY A 195 -29.53 4.86 -15.34
C GLY A 195 -28.19 4.89 -14.66
N ALA A 196 -27.10 4.71 -15.40
CA ALA A 196 -25.75 4.80 -14.86
C ALA A 196 -24.74 5.22 -15.93
N ILE A 197 -23.54 5.59 -15.50
CA ILE A 197 -22.36 5.76 -16.35
C ILE A 197 -21.31 4.79 -15.86
N ARG A 198 -20.79 3.91 -16.73
CA ARG A 198 -19.66 3.03 -16.42
C ARG A 198 -18.40 3.58 -17.05
N TYR A 199 -17.35 3.71 -16.24
CA TYR A 199 -16.00 4.08 -16.66
C TYR A 199 -14.99 3.12 -16.07
N TYR A 200 -13.68 3.35 -16.31
CA TYR A 200 -12.62 2.47 -15.84
C TYR A 200 -11.54 3.24 -15.11
N ASP A 201 -11.06 2.66 -14.02
CA ASP A 201 -9.85 3.06 -13.31
C ASP A 201 -8.89 1.89 -13.16
N GLY A 202 -7.70 2.11 -12.59
CA GLY A 202 -6.74 1.06 -12.29
C GLY A 202 -7.02 0.46 -10.91
N GLN A 203 -6.93 -0.85 -10.79
CA GLN A 203 -6.88 -1.57 -9.52
C GLN A 203 -5.47 -2.08 -9.26
N VAL A 204 -5.03 -2.05 -8.01
CA VAL A 204 -3.68 -2.48 -7.61
C VAL A 204 -3.71 -3.10 -6.21
N ASP A 205 -2.89 -4.12 -5.98
CA ASP A 205 -2.46 -4.48 -4.63
C ASP A 205 -1.42 -3.46 -4.17
N ASP A 206 -1.82 -2.55 -3.29
CA ASP A 206 -1.03 -1.41 -2.87
C ASP A 206 0.27 -1.82 -2.13
N ALA A 207 0.24 -2.78 -1.22
CA ALA A 207 1.47 -3.23 -0.58
C ALA A 207 2.38 -3.97 -1.57
N ARG A 208 1.84 -4.78 -2.47
CA ARG A 208 2.59 -5.48 -3.50
C ARG A 208 3.35 -4.50 -4.39
N LEU A 209 2.71 -3.40 -4.81
CA LEU A 209 3.39 -2.35 -5.59
C LEU A 209 4.56 -1.75 -4.81
N VAL A 210 4.41 -1.45 -3.51
CA VAL A 210 5.49 -0.88 -2.69
C VAL A 210 6.66 -1.85 -2.53
N VAL A 211 6.38 -3.13 -2.25
CA VAL A 211 7.42 -4.18 -2.18
C VAL A 211 8.16 -4.28 -3.51
N THR A 212 7.44 -4.22 -4.62
CA THR A 212 8.04 -4.26 -5.97
C THR A 212 8.90 -3.02 -6.24
N LEU A 213 8.49 -1.83 -5.80
CA LEU A 213 9.29 -0.60 -5.90
C LEU A 213 10.60 -0.73 -5.11
N ALA A 214 10.53 -1.16 -3.85
CA ALA A 214 11.69 -1.32 -2.98
C ALA A 214 12.67 -2.38 -3.54
N ARG A 215 12.16 -3.51 -4.02
CA ARG A 215 12.95 -4.55 -4.70
C ARG A 215 13.57 -4.06 -6.01
N THR A 216 12.84 -3.24 -6.78
CA THR A 216 13.39 -2.64 -8.00
C THR A 216 14.52 -1.66 -7.66
N ALA A 217 14.39 -0.85 -6.60
CA ALA A 217 15.47 -0.01 -6.10
C ALA A 217 16.69 -0.85 -5.67
N ALA A 218 16.47 -1.93 -4.92
CA ALA A 218 17.53 -2.86 -4.51
C ALA A 218 18.25 -3.51 -5.71
N SER A 219 17.52 -3.83 -6.80
CA SER A 219 18.10 -4.36 -8.03
C SER A 219 19.02 -3.36 -8.75
N LEU A 220 18.87 -2.07 -8.48
CA LEU A 220 19.74 -0.99 -8.96
C LEU A 220 20.85 -0.61 -7.94
N GLY A 221 21.03 -1.40 -6.88
CA GLY A 221 22.10 -1.23 -5.91
C GLY A 221 21.72 -0.46 -4.63
N ALA A 222 20.46 -0.05 -4.46
CA ALA A 222 20.01 0.55 -3.22
C ALA A 222 20.14 -0.43 -2.05
N THR A 223 20.54 0.09 -0.89
CA THR A 223 20.51 -0.60 0.40
C THR A 223 19.12 -0.43 1.00
N VAL A 224 18.38 -1.52 1.22
CA VAL A 224 17.00 -1.47 1.72
C VAL A 224 16.87 -2.34 2.95
N VAL A 225 16.54 -1.71 4.10
CA VAL A 225 16.43 -2.40 5.38
C VAL A 225 15.09 -2.03 6.06
N SER A 226 14.27 -3.05 6.30
CA SER A 226 13.08 -2.99 7.16
C SER A 226 13.43 -3.36 8.60
N SER A 227 12.53 -3.11 9.56
CA SER A 227 12.77 -3.24 11.00
C SER A 227 14.02 -2.46 11.44
N ALA A 228 14.18 -1.24 10.89
CA ALA A 228 15.29 -0.34 11.18
C ALA A 228 14.75 1.09 11.32
N GLY A 229 14.57 1.53 12.56
CA GLY A 229 13.95 2.81 12.91
C GLY A 229 14.94 3.95 12.95
N ALA A 230 14.63 5.08 12.33
CA ALA A 230 15.35 6.33 12.54
C ALA A 230 14.99 6.89 13.93
N VAL A 231 15.98 7.07 14.79
CA VAL A 231 15.80 7.50 16.20
C VAL A 231 16.43 8.86 16.50
N GLY A 232 17.15 9.47 15.57
CA GLY A 232 17.71 10.82 15.73
C GLY A 232 18.45 11.29 14.50
N LEU A 233 18.65 12.61 14.40
CA LEU A 233 19.41 13.24 13.32
C LEU A 233 20.86 13.47 13.72
N ILE A 234 21.79 13.23 12.80
CA ILE A 234 23.22 13.58 12.95
C ILE A 234 23.44 14.91 12.26
N ARG A 235 24.10 15.84 12.95
CA ARG A 235 24.33 17.20 12.45
C ARG A 235 25.79 17.61 12.57
N GLN A 236 26.21 18.42 11.61
CA GLN A 236 27.43 19.20 11.70
C GLN A 236 27.06 20.68 11.44
N ALA A 237 27.21 21.52 12.46
CA ALA A 237 26.75 22.90 12.45
C ALA A 237 25.25 23.03 12.10
N ARG A 238 24.93 23.60 10.93
CA ARG A 238 23.56 23.83 10.44
C ARG A 238 23.13 22.83 9.36
N GLU A 239 23.81 21.72 9.24
CA GLU A 239 23.56 20.72 8.20
C GLU A 239 23.30 19.35 8.79
N VAL A 240 22.28 18.64 8.28
CA VAL A 240 22.05 17.23 8.56
C VAL A 240 23.00 16.40 7.70
N THR A 241 23.80 15.56 8.33
CA THR A 241 24.84 14.73 7.69
C THR A 241 24.57 13.23 7.82
N GLY A 242 23.48 12.84 8.47
CA GLY A 242 23.09 11.46 8.65
C GLY A 242 21.96 11.27 9.66
N VAL A 243 21.74 10.03 10.03
CA VAL A 243 20.66 9.60 10.92
C VAL A 243 21.18 8.52 11.87
N ARG A 244 20.80 8.57 13.14
CA ARG A 244 20.92 7.42 14.05
C ARG A 244 19.78 6.45 13.77
N VAL A 245 20.13 5.18 13.58
CA VAL A 245 19.20 4.10 13.25
C VAL A 245 19.30 3.03 14.31
N ARG A 246 18.16 2.50 14.73
CA ARG A 246 18.05 1.33 15.61
C ARG A 246 17.60 0.11 14.80
N ASP A 247 18.36 -0.98 14.84
CA ASP A 247 17.94 -2.28 14.35
C ASP A 247 16.97 -2.92 15.35
N LEU A 248 15.71 -3.04 14.95
CA LEU A 248 14.62 -3.51 15.82
C LEU A 248 14.56 -5.05 15.91
N GLU A 249 15.37 -5.75 15.11
CA GLU A 249 15.58 -7.20 15.21
C GLU A 249 16.78 -7.55 16.10
N ALA A 250 17.52 -6.57 16.55
CA ALA A 250 18.64 -6.81 17.47
C ALA A 250 18.11 -7.29 18.84
N PRO A 251 18.82 -8.21 19.52
CA PRO A 251 18.44 -8.62 20.86
C PRO A 251 18.31 -7.42 21.81
N PRO A 252 17.36 -7.43 22.76
CA PRO A 252 17.21 -6.38 23.75
C PRO A 252 18.53 -6.12 24.50
N GLY A 253 18.88 -4.83 24.63
CA GLY A 253 20.13 -4.42 25.29
C GLY A 253 21.43 -4.64 24.49
N SER A 254 21.33 -5.04 23.21
CA SER A 254 22.51 -5.13 22.34
C SER A 254 23.15 -3.75 22.14
N PRO A 255 24.43 -3.57 22.43
CA PRO A 255 25.12 -2.30 22.25
C PRO A 255 25.18 -1.86 20.77
N ASP A 256 25.13 -2.82 19.86
CA ASP A 256 25.18 -2.58 18.42
C ASP A 256 23.80 -2.39 17.80
N ALA A 257 22.73 -2.37 18.59
CA ALA A 257 21.36 -2.14 18.09
C ALA A 257 21.23 -0.74 17.47
N GLU A 258 21.85 0.28 18.06
CA GLU A 258 21.89 1.65 17.51
C GLU A 258 23.24 1.94 16.84
N PHE A 259 23.17 2.60 15.70
CA PHE A 259 24.34 2.99 14.92
C PHE A 259 24.05 4.22 14.05
N GLU A 260 25.11 4.87 13.62
CA GLU A 260 25.03 6.04 12.73
C GLU A 260 25.09 5.63 11.26
N VAL A 261 24.25 6.27 10.45
CA VAL A 261 24.26 6.17 8.99
C VAL A 261 24.58 7.54 8.41
N GLN A 262 25.71 7.63 7.73
CA GLN A 262 26.17 8.88 7.12
C GLN A 262 25.57 9.10 5.74
N ALA A 263 25.02 10.28 5.48
CA ALA A 263 24.46 10.64 4.18
C ALA A 263 24.70 12.11 3.84
N ARG A 264 24.78 12.41 2.55
CA ARG A 264 24.89 13.80 2.05
C ARG A 264 23.55 14.52 2.07
N THR A 265 22.46 13.77 1.91
CA THR A 265 21.08 14.28 1.97
C THR A 265 20.17 13.21 2.58
N VAL A 266 19.32 13.62 3.51
CA VAL A 266 18.28 12.78 4.11
C VAL A 266 16.93 13.19 3.54
N ILE A 267 16.15 12.21 3.07
CA ILE A 267 14.76 12.39 2.63
C ILE A 267 13.84 11.72 3.65
N ALA A 268 13.04 12.50 4.35
CA ALA A 268 12.00 12.00 5.24
C ALA A 268 10.68 11.85 4.48
N ALA A 269 10.28 10.59 4.22
CA ALA A 269 9.04 10.18 3.56
C ALA A 269 8.13 9.43 4.55
N THR A 270 7.96 9.99 5.75
CA THR A 270 7.39 9.34 6.92
C THR A 270 5.86 9.38 6.99
N GLY A 271 5.17 9.90 5.96
CA GLY A 271 3.72 9.88 5.84
C GLY A 271 3.01 10.51 7.05
N VAL A 272 2.17 9.76 7.75
CA VAL A 272 1.43 10.24 8.93
C VAL A 272 2.32 10.45 10.16
N TRP A 273 3.56 9.97 10.15
CA TRP A 273 4.57 10.19 11.20
C TRP A 273 5.47 11.41 10.91
N SER A 274 5.10 12.30 10.00
CA SER A 274 5.89 13.51 9.71
C SER A 274 6.04 14.43 10.93
N ASP A 275 5.10 14.37 11.88
CA ASP A 275 5.22 15.09 13.16
C ASP A 275 6.31 14.50 14.09
N ASP A 276 6.65 13.21 13.94
CA ASP A 276 7.76 12.59 14.68
C ASP A 276 9.10 13.16 14.22
N MET A 277 9.24 13.45 12.92
CA MET A 277 10.38 14.24 12.42
C MET A 277 10.41 15.64 13.02
N SER A 278 9.24 16.21 13.34
CA SER A 278 9.13 17.48 14.05
C SER A 278 9.73 17.42 15.44
N ARG A 279 9.57 16.32 16.17
CA ARG A 279 10.20 16.11 17.47
C ARG A 279 11.72 16.05 17.33
N MET A 280 12.24 15.25 16.40
CA MET A 280 13.68 15.20 16.12
C MET A 280 14.26 16.56 15.70
N LEU A 281 13.46 17.43 15.07
CA LEU A 281 13.84 18.80 14.74
C LEU A 281 13.74 19.74 15.93
N ASN A 282 12.74 19.58 16.80
CA ASN A 282 12.58 20.35 18.03
C ASN A 282 13.74 20.10 19.02
N ASP A 283 14.22 18.86 19.13
CA ASP A 283 15.40 18.49 19.91
C ASP A 283 16.66 19.26 19.48
N VAL A 284 16.60 19.82 18.27
CA VAL A 284 17.65 20.63 17.68
C VAL A 284 17.27 22.10 17.53
N GLY A 285 16.15 22.55 18.12
CA GLY A 285 15.71 23.95 18.15
C GLY A 285 15.06 24.45 16.86
N LEU A 286 14.56 23.57 16.01
CA LEU A 286 13.92 23.90 14.72
C LEU A 286 12.43 23.54 14.70
N ARG A 287 11.65 24.33 14.00
CA ARG A 287 10.24 24.02 13.72
C ARG A 287 10.09 23.52 12.28
N PRO A 288 9.38 22.40 12.03
CA PRO A 288 9.28 21.82 10.68
C PRO A 288 8.37 22.59 9.77
N GLY A 289 7.87 23.66 9.85
CA GLY A 289 7.07 24.45 8.89
C GLY A 289 5.85 23.76 8.26
N VAL A 290 5.66 22.46 8.53
CA VAL A 290 4.57 21.63 7.98
C VAL A 290 3.96 20.79 9.08
N ARG A 291 2.62 20.77 9.13
CA ARG A 291 1.87 19.82 9.95
C ARG A 291 1.10 18.87 9.05
N VAL A 292 1.09 17.59 9.42
CA VAL A 292 0.29 16.57 8.78
C VAL A 292 -0.90 16.23 9.67
N ARG A 293 -2.09 16.36 9.12
CA ARG A 293 -3.33 15.95 9.78
C ARG A 293 -3.71 14.56 9.26
N ALA A 294 -3.83 13.60 10.16
CA ALA A 294 -4.25 12.25 9.79
C ALA A 294 -5.78 12.19 9.67
N SER A 295 -6.26 11.58 8.57
CA SER A 295 -7.67 11.27 8.38
C SER A 295 -7.84 9.76 8.24
N LYS A 296 -8.66 9.17 9.13
CA LYS A 296 -8.97 7.74 9.13
C LYS A 296 -9.97 7.40 8.03
N GLY A 297 -9.68 6.32 7.29
CA GLY A 297 -10.58 5.71 6.32
C GLY A 297 -10.71 4.21 6.58
N VAL A 298 -11.92 3.76 6.86
CA VAL A 298 -12.26 2.36 7.13
C VAL A 298 -12.84 1.70 5.89
N HIS A 299 -12.48 0.43 5.67
CA HIS A 299 -13.02 -0.41 4.61
C HIS A 299 -13.54 -1.72 5.19
N LEU A 300 -14.71 -2.13 4.70
CA LEU A 300 -15.28 -3.46 4.95
C LEU A 300 -14.94 -4.38 3.78
N VAL A 301 -14.72 -5.64 4.06
CA VAL A 301 -14.55 -6.69 3.07
C VAL A 301 -15.67 -7.70 3.27
N VAL A 302 -16.43 -7.96 2.19
CA VAL A 302 -17.53 -8.93 2.19
C VAL A 302 -17.32 -9.93 1.05
N PRO A 303 -17.80 -11.18 1.15
CA PRO A 303 -17.62 -12.17 0.09
C PRO A 303 -18.33 -11.76 -1.20
N ARG A 304 -17.82 -12.22 -2.32
CA ARG A 304 -18.39 -11.95 -3.63
C ARG A 304 -19.86 -12.34 -3.75
N SER A 305 -20.28 -13.37 -3.03
CA SER A 305 -21.65 -13.88 -2.97
C SER A 305 -22.64 -12.94 -2.27
N ALA A 306 -22.17 -12.02 -1.42
CA ALA A 306 -23.04 -11.08 -0.72
C ALA A 306 -23.65 -10.01 -1.65
N ILE A 307 -22.97 -9.70 -2.76
CA ILE A 307 -23.42 -8.71 -3.76
C ILE A 307 -23.25 -9.31 -5.16
N THR A 308 -24.32 -9.37 -5.94
CA THR A 308 -24.26 -9.80 -7.33
C THR A 308 -24.00 -8.61 -8.24
N GLY A 309 -22.83 -8.60 -8.91
CA GLY A 309 -22.42 -7.54 -9.81
C GLY A 309 -21.07 -7.82 -10.47
N GLU A 310 -20.83 -7.20 -11.64
CA GLU A 310 -19.61 -7.34 -12.45
C GLU A 310 -18.74 -6.07 -12.44
N THR A 311 -19.22 -4.99 -11.86
CA THR A 311 -18.58 -3.66 -11.86
C THR A 311 -18.57 -3.09 -10.45
N GLY A 312 -17.56 -2.28 -10.11
CA GLY A 312 -17.58 -1.50 -8.89
C GLY A 312 -18.66 -0.41 -8.94
N LEU A 313 -18.96 0.17 -7.79
CA LEU A 313 -19.83 1.34 -7.64
C LEU A 313 -19.09 2.49 -6.99
N ILE A 314 -19.44 3.70 -7.37
CA ILE A 314 -19.11 4.92 -6.64
C ILE A 314 -20.41 5.62 -6.24
N LEU A 315 -20.60 5.80 -4.94
CA LEU A 315 -21.80 6.41 -4.35
C LEU A 315 -21.44 7.74 -3.71
N ARG A 316 -22.26 8.75 -3.89
CA ARG A 316 -22.12 10.01 -3.12
C ARG A 316 -22.74 9.84 -1.75
N THR A 317 -22.00 10.21 -0.73
CA THR A 317 -22.51 10.38 0.64
C THR A 317 -22.67 11.86 0.96
N ALA A 318 -23.21 12.20 2.12
CA ALA A 318 -23.39 13.58 2.53
C ALA A 318 -22.06 14.37 2.63
N SER A 319 -20.97 13.70 2.99
CA SER A 319 -19.66 14.34 3.24
C SER A 319 -18.55 13.90 2.28
N SER A 320 -18.72 12.75 1.57
CA SER A 320 -17.64 12.16 0.79
C SER A 320 -18.18 11.29 -0.36
N VAL A 321 -17.40 10.30 -0.75
CA VAL A 321 -17.78 9.23 -1.69
C VAL A 321 -17.50 7.88 -1.05
N LEU A 322 -18.36 6.91 -1.35
CA LEU A 322 -18.20 5.53 -0.95
C LEU A 322 -18.00 4.68 -2.21
N PHE A 323 -17.03 3.80 -2.18
CA PHE A 323 -16.78 2.83 -3.23
C PHE A 323 -17.25 1.44 -2.81
N VAL A 324 -17.74 0.67 -3.76
CA VAL A 324 -17.89 -0.80 -3.70
C VAL A 324 -17.02 -1.35 -4.81
N ILE A 325 -15.91 -1.98 -4.48
CA ILE A 325 -14.86 -2.35 -5.45
C ILE A 325 -14.77 -3.88 -5.50
N PRO A 326 -14.83 -4.50 -6.69
CA PRO A 326 -14.56 -5.93 -6.81
C PRO A 326 -13.10 -6.21 -6.47
N TRP A 327 -12.84 -7.24 -5.66
CA TRP A 327 -11.51 -7.62 -5.22
C TRP A 327 -11.41 -9.14 -5.10
N GLY A 328 -10.87 -9.81 -6.11
CA GLY A 328 -10.82 -11.27 -6.12
C GLY A 328 -12.19 -11.90 -5.82
N GLY A 329 -12.22 -12.79 -4.85
CA GLY A 329 -13.42 -13.43 -4.30
C GLY A 329 -14.30 -12.53 -3.40
N HIS A 330 -14.03 -11.21 -3.33
CA HIS A 330 -14.63 -10.29 -2.36
C HIS A 330 -15.10 -8.98 -2.99
N TRP A 331 -15.73 -8.15 -2.15
CA TRP A 331 -15.97 -6.73 -2.37
C TRP A 331 -15.32 -5.92 -1.27
N ILE A 332 -14.66 -4.83 -1.63
CA ILE A 332 -14.17 -3.81 -0.69
C ILE A 332 -15.17 -2.65 -0.70
N ILE A 333 -15.73 -2.32 0.48
CA ILE A 333 -16.69 -1.23 0.67
C ILE A 333 -16.04 -0.17 1.55
N GLY A 334 -15.88 1.04 1.07
CA GLY A 334 -15.25 2.13 1.79
C GLY A 334 -15.26 3.44 1.00
N THR A 335 -15.04 4.56 1.63
CA THR A 335 -14.33 4.69 2.91
C THR A 335 -14.99 5.75 3.77
N THR A 336 -14.71 5.70 5.08
CA THR A 336 -14.97 6.81 6.01
C THR A 336 -13.96 7.96 5.80
N ASP A 337 -14.20 9.10 6.39
CA ASP A 337 -13.29 10.26 6.42
C ASP A 337 -13.45 10.98 7.76
N THR A 338 -12.69 10.52 8.78
CA THR A 338 -12.76 11.03 10.16
C THR A 338 -11.39 11.51 10.62
N ASP A 339 -11.35 12.65 11.35
CA ASP A 339 -10.13 13.17 11.95
C ASP A 339 -9.54 12.15 12.93
N TRP A 340 -8.22 11.93 12.89
CA TRP A 340 -7.56 10.95 13.74
C TRP A 340 -6.37 11.54 14.47
N ARG A 341 -6.40 11.45 15.80
CA ARG A 341 -5.36 12.01 16.69
C ARG A 341 -4.83 10.97 17.70
N LEU A 342 -5.21 9.70 17.51
CA LEU A 342 -4.85 8.58 18.36
C LEU A 342 -3.65 7.82 17.76
N ASP A 343 -3.44 6.55 18.15
CA ASP A 343 -2.31 5.77 17.65
C ASP A 343 -2.31 5.66 16.12
N ARG A 344 -1.15 5.92 15.52
CA ARG A 344 -0.96 5.93 14.07
C ARG A 344 -0.48 4.59 13.52
N SER A 345 0.04 3.73 14.37
CA SER A 345 0.64 2.45 13.96
C SER A 345 -0.44 1.44 13.58
N HIS A 346 -1.51 1.41 14.35
CA HIS A 346 -2.61 0.48 14.18
C HIS A 346 -3.97 1.16 14.31
N PRO A 347 -4.33 2.08 13.38
CA PRO A 347 -5.61 2.78 13.46
C PRO A 347 -6.76 1.77 13.53
N ALA A 348 -7.65 1.98 14.48
CA ALA A 348 -8.75 1.09 14.77
C ALA A 348 -10.03 1.48 14.01
N ALA A 349 -10.80 0.49 13.60
CA ALA A 349 -12.19 0.68 13.16
C ALA A 349 -13.12 0.47 14.36
N SER A 350 -14.06 1.39 14.58
CA SER A 350 -15.10 1.29 15.60
C SER A 350 -16.41 0.74 15.02
N ALA A 351 -17.32 0.30 15.89
CA ALA A 351 -18.68 -0.09 15.49
C ALA A 351 -19.38 1.03 14.71
N ARG A 352 -19.17 2.28 15.11
CA ARG A 352 -19.72 3.47 14.44
C ARG A 352 -19.25 3.58 12.98
N ASP A 353 -18.00 3.26 12.68
CA ASP A 353 -17.50 3.26 11.28
C ASP A 353 -18.19 2.18 10.46
N ILE A 354 -18.34 0.99 11.03
CA ILE A 354 -18.97 -0.17 10.39
C ILE A 354 -20.42 0.13 10.07
N ASP A 355 -21.17 0.62 11.06
CA ASP A 355 -22.59 0.98 10.93
C ASP A 355 -22.78 2.07 9.86
N TYR A 356 -21.92 3.09 9.85
CA TYR A 356 -21.97 4.14 8.82
C TYR A 356 -21.80 3.56 7.41
N LEU A 357 -20.81 2.70 7.19
CA LEU A 357 -20.55 2.11 5.88
C LEU A 357 -21.70 1.20 5.42
N LEU A 358 -22.22 0.36 6.33
CA LEU A 358 -23.38 -0.48 6.05
C LEU A 358 -24.63 0.36 5.71
N GLN A 359 -24.91 1.41 6.49
CA GLN A 359 -26.03 2.32 6.22
C GLN A 359 -25.90 2.95 4.82
N GLN A 360 -24.71 3.45 4.47
CA GLN A 360 -24.51 4.11 3.18
C GLN A 360 -24.66 3.14 2.00
N VAL A 361 -24.05 1.96 2.04
CA VAL A 361 -24.13 1.01 0.93
C VAL A 361 -25.55 0.44 0.78
N ASN A 362 -26.26 0.22 1.86
CA ASN A 362 -27.63 -0.31 1.87
C ASN A 362 -28.68 0.64 1.28
N THR A 363 -28.32 1.92 1.08
CA THR A 363 -29.23 2.86 0.38
C THR A 363 -29.49 2.46 -1.07
N VAL A 364 -28.61 1.68 -1.69
CA VAL A 364 -28.68 1.30 -3.12
C VAL A 364 -28.84 -0.20 -3.36
N LEU A 365 -28.59 -1.04 -2.35
CA LEU A 365 -28.71 -2.49 -2.48
C LEU A 365 -30.16 -2.95 -2.25
N ASP A 366 -30.61 -3.95 -3.00
CA ASP A 366 -31.92 -4.60 -2.86
C ASP A 366 -31.97 -5.52 -1.63
N ARG A 367 -30.88 -6.25 -1.35
CA ARG A 367 -30.65 -6.99 -0.10
C ARG A 367 -29.69 -6.19 0.78
N PRO A 368 -30.12 -5.72 1.95
CA PRO A 368 -29.22 -5.06 2.89
C PRO A 368 -28.12 -5.99 3.38
N LEU A 369 -26.89 -5.47 3.44
CA LEU A 369 -25.77 -6.11 4.13
C LEU A 369 -25.89 -5.88 5.64
N THR A 370 -25.40 -6.82 6.41
CA THR A 370 -25.32 -6.80 7.87
C THR A 370 -23.88 -7.03 8.35
N THR A 371 -23.62 -6.92 9.62
CA THR A 371 -22.31 -7.24 10.22
C THR A 371 -21.93 -8.72 10.00
N ALA A 372 -22.91 -9.62 9.86
CA ALA A 372 -22.68 -11.04 9.58
C ALA A 372 -22.13 -11.31 8.16
N ASP A 373 -22.30 -10.38 7.23
CA ASP A 373 -21.75 -10.47 5.87
C ASP A 373 -20.25 -10.03 5.82
N ILE A 374 -19.69 -9.49 6.91
CA ILE A 374 -18.33 -8.93 6.93
C ILE A 374 -17.31 -10.03 7.23
N GLU A 375 -16.40 -10.27 6.30
CA GLU A 375 -15.24 -11.16 6.49
C GLU A 375 -14.02 -10.40 6.97
N GLY A 376 -13.83 -9.16 6.54
CA GLY A 376 -12.67 -8.34 6.86
C GLY A 376 -13.01 -6.87 7.12
N VAL A 377 -12.18 -6.24 7.97
CA VAL A 377 -12.20 -4.78 8.18
C VAL A 377 -10.75 -4.31 8.24
N TYR A 378 -10.45 -3.21 7.59
CA TYR A 378 -9.18 -2.53 7.79
C TYR A 378 -9.33 -1.01 7.82
N ALA A 379 -8.48 -0.36 8.60
CA ALA A 379 -8.42 1.09 8.71
C ALA A 379 -7.06 1.62 8.25
N GLY A 380 -7.05 2.71 7.49
CA GLY A 380 -5.84 3.41 7.06
C GLY A 380 -5.92 4.90 7.36
N LEU A 381 -4.76 5.54 7.47
CA LEU A 381 -4.66 6.98 7.72
C LEU A 381 -4.16 7.69 6.46
N ARG A 382 -4.83 8.77 6.06
CA ARG A 382 -4.40 9.66 4.99
C ARG A 382 -3.52 10.76 5.58
N PRO A 383 -2.28 10.97 5.11
CA PRO A 383 -1.44 12.10 5.51
C PRO A 383 -1.86 13.35 4.71
N LEU A 384 -2.73 14.17 5.27
CA LEU A 384 -3.18 15.41 4.65
C LEU A 384 -2.33 16.57 5.14
N LEU A 385 -1.93 17.47 4.24
CA LEU A 385 -1.28 18.72 4.63
C LEU A 385 -2.28 19.57 5.42
N ALA A 386 -1.90 19.99 6.61
CA ALA A 386 -2.73 20.86 7.43
C ALA A 386 -2.85 22.22 6.74
N GLY A 387 -4.09 22.66 6.51
CA GLY A 387 -4.47 23.98 6.00
C GLY A 387 -5.49 24.60 6.94
N GLU A 388 -6.00 25.77 6.59
CA GLU A 388 -7.02 26.50 7.36
C GLU A 388 -8.43 25.88 7.27
N ALA A 389 -8.59 24.74 6.57
CA ALA A 389 -9.90 24.14 6.37
C ALA A 389 -10.40 23.40 7.64
N ASP A 390 -11.66 23.64 8.01
CA ASP A 390 -12.32 23.06 9.18
C ASP A 390 -12.50 21.53 9.09
N SER A 391 -12.50 20.97 7.89
CA SER A 391 -12.69 19.52 7.69
C SER A 391 -11.61 18.90 6.80
N THR A 392 -11.21 17.66 7.12
CA THR A 392 -10.23 16.87 6.36
C THR A 392 -10.62 16.66 4.90
N SER A 393 -11.91 16.60 4.59
CA SER A 393 -12.41 16.41 3.22
C SER A 393 -12.14 17.58 2.27
N LYS A 394 -11.82 18.77 2.81
CA LYS A 394 -11.52 20.00 2.07
C LYS A 394 -10.04 20.31 1.96
N LEU A 395 -9.17 19.56 2.64
CA LEU A 395 -7.72 19.77 2.59
C LEU A 395 -7.15 19.39 1.22
N SER A 396 -6.12 20.13 0.79
CA SER A 396 -5.41 19.88 -0.47
C SER A 396 -4.83 18.47 -0.51
N ARG A 397 -4.88 17.87 -1.69
CA ARG A 397 -4.30 16.56 -1.99
C ARG A 397 -3.02 16.69 -2.83
N GLU A 398 -2.49 17.87 -2.96
CA GLU A 398 -1.18 18.10 -3.52
C GLU A 398 -0.10 17.66 -2.53
N HIS A 399 1.07 17.31 -3.05
CA HIS A 399 2.23 17.07 -2.22
C HIS A 399 3.05 18.34 -2.07
N ALA A 400 3.86 18.35 -1.02
CA ALA A 400 4.82 19.42 -0.83
C ALA A 400 6.16 18.86 -0.39
N VAL A 401 7.23 19.51 -0.84
CA VAL A 401 8.61 19.20 -0.45
C VAL A 401 9.19 20.40 0.28
N PHE A 402 9.73 20.18 1.45
CA PHE A 402 10.29 21.19 2.34
C PHE A 402 11.74 20.88 2.68
N GLU A 403 12.55 21.90 2.95
CA GLU A 403 13.91 21.77 3.46
C GLU A 403 14.03 22.55 4.77
N PRO A 404 13.61 21.98 5.92
CA PRO A 404 13.63 22.69 7.20
C PRO A 404 15.06 22.95 7.70
N MET A 405 16.00 22.15 7.28
CA MET A 405 17.44 22.29 7.53
C MET A 405 18.21 21.80 6.32
N LEU A 406 19.34 22.43 6.06
CA LEU A 406 20.24 22.03 5.00
C LEU A 406 20.58 20.54 5.13
N GLY A 407 20.40 19.79 4.03
CA GLY A 407 20.63 18.33 4.02
C GLY A 407 19.44 17.47 4.48
N LEU A 408 18.32 18.06 4.91
CA LEU A 408 17.10 17.34 5.25
C LEU A 408 15.93 17.81 4.38
N LEU A 409 15.37 16.93 3.58
CA LEU A 409 14.18 17.13 2.79
C LEU A 409 13.02 16.34 3.39
N LEU A 410 11.85 16.99 3.55
CA LEU A 410 10.61 16.35 3.95
C LEU A 410 9.66 16.35 2.76
N VAL A 411 9.00 15.21 2.51
CA VAL A 411 7.92 15.09 1.53
C VAL A 411 6.65 14.64 2.26
N ALA A 412 5.57 15.41 2.08
CA ALA A 412 4.30 15.16 2.74
C ALA A 412 3.11 15.45 1.84
N GLY A 413 1.93 14.90 2.17
CA GLY A 413 0.72 15.00 1.35
C GLY A 413 0.74 14.11 0.13
N GLY A 414 0.00 14.50 -0.91
CA GLY A 414 -0.06 13.81 -2.19
C GLY A 414 -1.01 12.60 -2.21
N LYS A 415 -0.90 11.82 -3.28
CA LYS A 415 -1.75 10.65 -3.55
C LYS A 415 -0.90 9.44 -3.88
N TYR A 416 -1.46 8.27 -3.61
CA TYR A 416 -0.85 7.00 -3.98
C TYR A 416 -0.60 6.90 -5.49
N THR A 417 -1.55 7.34 -6.33
CA THR A 417 -1.44 7.31 -7.79
C THR A 417 -0.24 8.08 -8.32
N THR A 418 0.08 9.23 -7.71
CA THR A 418 1.13 10.16 -8.18
C THR A 418 2.44 10.03 -7.40
N TYR A 419 2.66 8.90 -6.73
CA TYR A 419 3.87 8.65 -5.94
C TYR A 419 5.17 8.90 -6.71
N ARG A 420 5.18 8.58 -8.02
CA ARG A 420 6.37 8.74 -8.86
C ARG A 420 6.75 10.20 -9.06
N VAL A 421 5.75 11.07 -9.25
CA VAL A 421 5.96 12.53 -9.34
C VAL A 421 6.50 13.06 -8.01
N MET A 422 5.88 12.69 -6.89
CA MET A 422 6.36 13.04 -5.54
C MET A 422 7.82 12.62 -5.32
N ALA A 423 8.14 11.40 -5.73
CA ALA A 423 9.50 10.84 -5.65
C ALA A 423 10.48 11.63 -6.52
N SER A 424 10.12 11.91 -7.77
CA SER A 424 10.95 12.70 -8.68
C SER A 424 11.23 14.09 -8.12
N ASP A 425 10.21 14.79 -7.62
CA ASP A 425 10.32 16.16 -7.11
C ASP A 425 11.26 16.27 -5.90
N VAL A 426 11.15 15.33 -4.94
CA VAL A 426 12.05 15.34 -3.78
C VAL A 426 13.47 14.96 -4.16
N VAL A 427 13.65 14.00 -5.09
CA VAL A 427 14.98 13.59 -5.56
C VAL A 427 15.61 14.67 -6.45
N ASP A 428 14.84 15.43 -7.22
CA ASP A 428 15.35 16.58 -7.97
C ASP A 428 15.94 17.64 -7.05
N ARG A 429 15.32 17.88 -5.87
CA ARG A 429 15.90 18.79 -4.86
C ARG A 429 17.19 18.22 -4.27
N ALA A 430 17.20 16.93 -3.92
CA ALA A 430 18.40 16.24 -3.47
C ALA A 430 19.53 16.29 -4.53
N ALA A 431 19.21 16.04 -5.79
CA ALA A 431 20.15 16.02 -6.90
C ALA A 431 20.81 17.40 -7.15
N ARG A 432 20.04 18.48 -7.08
CA ARG A 432 20.60 19.85 -7.18
C ARG A 432 21.67 20.11 -6.13
N ARG A 433 21.43 19.66 -4.88
CA ARG A 433 22.38 19.78 -3.79
C ARG A 433 23.65 18.94 -4.03
N LEU A 434 23.51 17.79 -4.68
CA LEU A 434 24.62 16.86 -4.92
C LEU A 434 25.50 17.24 -6.13
N GLY A 435 25.25 18.37 -6.77
CA GLY A 435 26.05 18.88 -7.89
C GLY A 435 25.56 18.42 -9.27
N GLY A 436 24.29 18.06 -9.40
CA GLY A 436 23.65 17.76 -10.69
C GLY A 436 23.68 16.27 -11.03
N ALA A 437 22.82 15.48 -10.41
CA ALA A 437 22.54 14.11 -10.86
C ALA A 437 21.70 14.14 -12.15
N ARG A 438 21.68 12.99 -12.84
CA ARG A 438 20.83 12.79 -14.02
C ARG A 438 19.36 13.03 -13.69
N SER A 439 18.57 13.41 -14.69
CA SER A 439 17.10 13.50 -14.55
C SER A 439 16.47 12.15 -14.23
N SER A 440 15.26 12.17 -13.69
CA SER A 440 14.49 10.95 -13.39
C SER A 440 14.31 10.09 -14.64
N ARG A 441 14.44 8.79 -14.46
CA ARG A 441 14.24 7.76 -15.50
C ARG A 441 13.04 6.85 -15.19
N THR A 442 12.36 7.10 -14.08
CA THR A 442 11.32 6.19 -13.55
C THR A 442 10.07 6.11 -14.44
N ALA A 443 9.84 7.09 -15.33
CA ALA A 443 8.76 7.01 -16.31
C ALA A 443 8.97 5.93 -17.39
N ASP A 444 10.23 5.54 -17.60
CA ASP A 444 10.64 4.56 -18.63
C ASP A 444 11.26 3.28 -18.04
N LEU A 445 11.24 3.14 -16.70
CA LEU A 445 11.86 2.03 -16.00
C LEU A 445 10.81 1.01 -15.57
N PRO A 446 10.64 -0.13 -16.25
CA PRO A 446 9.76 -1.19 -15.81
C PRO A 446 10.17 -1.71 -14.43
N LEU A 447 9.18 -1.94 -13.56
CA LEU A 447 9.37 -2.56 -12.27
C LEU A 447 9.68 -4.05 -12.42
N LEU A 448 10.30 -4.65 -11.42
CA LEU A 448 10.53 -6.09 -11.39
C LEU A 448 9.23 -6.85 -11.66
N GLY A 449 9.28 -7.84 -12.53
CA GLY A 449 8.11 -8.61 -12.95
C GLY A 449 7.36 -8.05 -14.17
N ALA A 450 7.63 -6.82 -14.60
CA ALA A 450 6.93 -6.20 -15.72
C ALA A 450 7.48 -6.61 -17.10
N ASP A 451 8.81 -6.68 -17.21
CA ASP A 451 9.47 -7.03 -18.47
C ASP A 451 9.13 -8.47 -18.88
N GLY A 452 8.60 -8.65 -20.10
CA GLY A 452 8.19 -9.95 -20.60
C GLY A 452 6.83 -10.46 -20.11
N TYR A 453 6.17 -9.77 -19.16
CA TYR A 453 4.88 -10.20 -18.59
C TYR A 453 3.80 -10.49 -19.65
N PRO A 454 3.54 -9.65 -20.68
CA PRO A 454 2.50 -9.94 -21.67
C PRO A 454 2.75 -11.22 -22.48
N ALA A 455 4.01 -11.58 -22.71
CA ALA A 455 4.37 -12.82 -23.37
C ALA A 455 4.12 -14.02 -22.45
N MET A 456 4.59 -13.94 -21.20
CA MET A 456 4.41 -15.00 -20.21
C MET A 456 2.93 -15.23 -19.90
N TRP A 457 2.11 -14.17 -19.87
CA TRP A 457 0.66 -14.30 -19.73
C TRP A 457 0.02 -15.07 -20.87
N ARG A 458 0.45 -14.87 -22.12
CA ARG A 458 -0.02 -15.67 -23.27
C ARG A 458 0.35 -17.13 -23.14
N ASP A 459 1.54 -17.40 -22.64
CA ASP A 459 2.11 -18.75 -22.51
C ASP A 459 1.76 -19.46 -21.21
N ARG A 460 0.87 -18.89 -20.36
CA ARG A 460 0.56 -19.37 -19.02
C ARG A 460 0.07 -20.80 -18.93
N ALA A 461 -0.67 -21.28 -19.95
CA ALA A 461 -1.13 -22.66 -19.98
C ALA A 461 0.03 -23.66 -20.22
N ASP A 462 1.02 -23.28 -21.04
CA ASP A 462 2.23 -24.07 -21.26
C ASP A 462 3.12 -24.06 -20.01
N LEU A 463 3.19 -22.92 -19.34
CA LEU A 463 3.90 -22.78 -18.08
C LEU A 463 3.31 -23.68 -17.01
N ALA A 464 1.98 -23.70 -16.86
CA ALA A 464 1.26 -24.57 -15.95
C ALA A 464 1.55 -26.06 -16.20
N ARG A 465 1.52 -26.48 -17.47
CA ARG A 465 1.84 -27.88 -17.83
C ARG A 465 3.29 -28.26 -17.51
N ARG A 466 4.25 -27.39 -17.79
CA ARG A 466 5.67 -27.64 -17.53
C ARG A 466 5.99 -27.83 -16.04
N HIS A 467 5.31 -27.10 -15.17
CA HIS A 467 5.53 -27.15 -13.72
C HIS A 467 4.51 -28.00 -12.97
N GLY A 468 3.60 -28.69 -13.68
CA GLY A 468 2.63 -29.61 -13.07
C GLY A 468 1.61 -28.94 -12.13
N VAL A 469 1.32 -27.65 -12.32
CA VAL A 469 0.36 -26.90 -11.50
C VAL A 469 -0.87 -26.48 -12.31
N PRO A 470 -2.03 -26.24 -11.67
CA PRO A 470 -3.22 -25.73 -12.35
C PRO A 470 -2.95 -24.36 -13.02
N VAL A 471 -3.59 -24.10 -14.18
CA VAL A 471 -3.44 -22.81 -14.88
C VAL A 471 -3.87 -21.62 -14.01
N GLY A 472 -4.92 -21.78 -13.20
CA GLY A 472 -5.36 -20.72 -12.27
C GLY A 472 -4.31 -20.33 -11.23
N VAL A 473 -3.46 -21.28 -10.82
CA VAL A 473 -2.30 -21.00 -9.95
C VAL A 473 -1.31 -20.11 -10.67
N VAL A 474 -0.98 -20.42 -11.93
CA VAL A 474 -0.06 -19.60 -12.73
C VAL A 474 -0.64 -18.20 -12.99
N GLU A 475 -1.94 -18.10 -13.27
CA GLU A 475 -2.63 -16.83 -13.43
C GLU A 475 -2.55 -15.98 -12.15
N HIS A 476 -2.85 -16.56 -10.98
CA HIS A 476 -2.71 -15.91 -9.68
C HIS A 476 -1.27 -15.40 -9.45
N LEU A 477 -0.27 -16.24 -9.68
CA LEU A 477 1.13 -15.85 -9.50
C LEU A 477 1.57 -14.75 -10.49
N LEU A 478 1.19 -14.86 -11.76
CA LEU A 478 1.50 -13.86 -12.78
C LEU A 478 0.89 -12.50 -12.44
N GLU A 479 -0.33 -12.50 -11.91
CA GLU A 479 -1.03 -11.30 -11.51
C GLU A 479 -0.42 -10.59 -10.30
N ARG A 480 0.36 -11.29 -9.50
CA ARG A 480 0.99 -10.76 -8.28
C ARG A 480 2.50 -10.53 -8.43
N TYR A 481 3.17 -11.35 -9.21
CA TYR A 481 4.64 -11.39 -9.31
C TYR A 481 5.14 -11.09 -10.73
N GLY A 482 4.26 -11.09 -11.75
CA GLY A 482 4.67 -10.95 -13.14
C GLY A 482 5.66 -12.04 -13.54
N THR A 483 6.75 -11.68 -14.21
CA THR A 483 7.77 -12.66 -14.63
C THR A 483 8.57 -13.28 -13.48
N LEU A 484 8.49 -12.71 -12.25
CA LEU A 484 9.05 -13.34 -11.04
C LEU A 484 8.29 -14.62 -10.64
N THR A 485 7.16 -14.92 -11.27
CA THR A 485 6.46 -16.21 -11.16
C THR A 485 7.40 -17.39 -11.38
N LEU A 486 8.40 -17.24 -12.23
CA LEU A 486 9.40 -18.29 -12.47
C LEU A 486 10.22 -18.61 -11.22
N ASP A 487 10.50 -17.62 -10.36
CA ASP A 487 11.21 -17.85 -9.10
C ASP A 487 10.37 -18.71 -8.14
N LEU A 488 9.04 -18.45 -8.09
CA LEU A 488 8.11 -19.23 -7.26
C LEU A 488 7.92 -20.64 -7.80
N LEU A 489 7.76 -20.81 -9.10
CA LEU A 489 7.64 -22.11 -9.74
C LEU A 489 8.91 -22.95 -9.55
N ALA A 490 10.09 -22.31 -9.56
CA ALA A 490 11.33 -23.00 -9.24
C ALA A 490 11.39 -23.49 -7.78
N LEU A 491 10.74 -22.80 -6.83
CA LEU A 491 10.58 -23.30 -5.47
C LEU A 491 9.65 -24.53 -5.43
N VAL A 492 8.57 -24.51 -6.19
CA VAL A 492 7.63 -25.65 -6.33
C VAL A 492 8.31 -26.85 -6.98
N ASP A 493 9.12 -26.66 -8.03
CA ASP A 493 9.88 -27.73 -8.68
C ASP A 493 10.88 -28.38 -7.71
N ALA A 494 11.48 -27.58 -6.84
CA ALA A 494 12.46 -28.04 -5.86
C ALA A 494 11.81 -28.74 -4.66
N ASP A 495 10.62 -28.29 -4.26
CA ASP A 495 9.81 -28.89 -3.20
C ASP A 495 8.31 -28.84 -3.59
N PRO A 496 7.75 -29.96 -4.09
CA PRO A 496 6.35 -30.01 -4.52
C PRO A 496 5.33 -29.71 -3.40
N LEU A 497 5.69 -29.82 -2.12
CA LEU A 497 4.80 -29.45 -1.01
C LEU A 497 4.51 -27.94 -1.00
N LEU A 498 5.39 -27.13 -1.57
CA LEU A 498 5.18 -25.69 -1.71
C LEU A 498 4.09 -25.31 -2.74
N ALA A 499 3.63 -26.26 -3.56
CA ALA A 499 2.44 -26.07 -4.40
C ALA A 499 1.13 -26.17 -3.62
N SER A 500 1.18 -26.61 -2.36
CA SER A 500 -0.02 -26.76 -1.54
C SER A 500 -0.60 -25.41 -1.18
N PRO A 501 -1.95 -25.27 -1.19
CA PRO A 501 -2.60 -24.07 -0.68
C PRO A 501 -2.42 -23.95 0.83
N LEU A 502 -2.46 -22.71 1.33
CA LEU A 502 -2.45 -22.46 2.77
C LEU A 502 -3.78 -22.86 3.42
N ALA A 503 -3.69 -23.40 4.64
CA ALA A 503 -4.88 -23.71 5.42
C ALA A 503 -5.77 -22.47 5.60
N GLY A 504 -7.08 -22.61 5.37
CA GLY A 504 -8.03 -21.51 5.46
C GLY A 504 -7.92 -20.41 4.39
N ALA A 505 -6.92 -20.49 3.49
CA ALA A 505 -6.69 -19.48 2.44
C ALA A 505 -6.25 -20.16 1.12
N PRO A 506 -7.13 -20.92 0.46
CA PRO A 506 -6.78 -21.78 -0.66
C PRO A 506 -6.32 -21.04 -1.92
N GLU A 507 -6.50 -19.74 -1.99
CA GLU A 507 -6.03 -18.89 -3.10
C GLU A 507 -4.52 -18.62 -3.02
N TYR A 508 -3.89 -18.85 -1.86
CA TYR A 508 -2.47 -18.60 -1.63
C TYR A 508 -1.69 -19.92 -1.47
N LEU A 509 -0.49 -19.97 -2.03
CA LEU A 509 0.39 -21.13 -1.97
C LEU A 509 1.41 -21.01 -0.83
N ALA A 510 1.84 -22.17 -0.30
CA ALA A 510 2.98 -22.24 0.61
C ALA A 510 4.25 -21.62 0.00
N ALA A 511 4.45 -21.73 -1.33
CA ALA A 511 5.54 -21.09 -2.05
C ALA A 511 5.56 -19.55 -1.90
N GLU A 512 4.41 -18.89 -1.80
CA GLU A 512 4.34 -17.45 -1.64
C GLU A 512 4.86 -17.02 -0.26
N VAL A 513 4.61 -17.80 0.78
CA VAL A 513 5.13 -17.57 2.13
C VAL A 513 6.66 -17.75 2.16
N ALA A 514 7.15 -18.85 1.60
CA ALA A 514 8.59 -19.10 1.52
C ALA A 514 9.30 -18.00 0.71
N TYR A 515 8.70 -17.57 -0.40
CA TYR A 515 9.24 -16.49 -1.24
C TYR A 515 9.21 -15.13 -0.52
N ALA A 516 8.16 -14.83 0.23
CA ALA A 516 8.02 -13.60 1.00
C ALA A 516 9.18 -13.44 2.02
N ALA A 517 9.52 -14.49 2.75
CA ALA A 517 10.66 -14.48 3.67
C ALA A 517 12.01 -14.50 2.95
N ARG A 518 12.13 -15.28 1.85
CA ARG A 518 13.39 -15.46 1.12
C ARG A 518 13.77 -14.26 0.24
N ALA A 519 12.78 -13.58 -0.37
CA ALA A 519 13.05 -12.61 -1.44
C ALA A 519 12.38 -11.23 -1.24
N GLU A 520 11.41 -11.12 -0.33
CA GLU A 520 10.61 -9.89 -0.19
C GLU A 520 10.76 -9.21 1.17
N GLY A 521 11.71 -9.66 1.99
CA GLY A 521 12.09 -9.03 3.26
C GLY A 521 11.04 -9.16 4.35
N ALA A 522 10.14 -10.15 4.30
CA ALA A 522 9.23 -10.43 5.38
C ALA A 522 9.97 -11.06 6.56
N LEU A 523 9.80 -10.51 7.76
CA LEU A 523 10.49 -10.91 8.98
C LEU A 523 9.55 -11.46 10.06
N HIS A 524 8.24 -11.15 9.98
CA HIS A 524 7.23 -11.54 10.95
C HIS A 524 5.97 -12.06 10.25
N LEU A 525 5.14 -12.84 10.98
CA LEU A 525 3.88 -13.37 10.44
C LEU A 525 2.97 -12.28 9.89
N GLU A 526 2.87 -11.13 10.57
CA GLU A 526 2.07 -10.01 10.12
C GLU A 526 2.52 -9.48 8.74
N ASP A 527 3.83 -9.50 8.45
CA ASP A 527 4.35 -9.04 7.16
C ASP A 527 3.79 -9.90 6.01
N VAL A 528 3.70 -11.22 6.23
CA VAL A 528 3.16 -12.16 5.24
C VAL A 528 1.65 -12.10 5.18
N LEU A 529 0.97 -12.33 6.31
CA LEU A 529 -0.49 -12.51 6.34
C LEU A 529 -1.26 -11.22 6.01
N THR A 530 -0.64 -10.04 6.19
CA THR A 530 -1.28 -8.75 5.97
C THR A 530 -0.81 -8.04 4.70
N ARG A 531 0.47 -8.19 4.29
CA ARG A 531 1.07 -7.36 3.24
C ARG A 531 1.68 -8.13 2.07
N ARG A 532 2.20 -9.35 2.28
CA ARG A 532 2.67 -10.19 1.15
C ARG A 532 1.53 -11.02 0.56
N THR A 533 0.61 -11.47 1.42
CA THR A 533 -0.73 -11.94 1.08
C THR A 533 -1.76 -10.92 1.55
N ARG A 534 -3.04 -11.23 1.46
CA ARG A 534 -4.14 -10.40 1.99
C ARG A 534 -5.07 -11.19 2.91
N ILE A 535 -4.58 -12.32 3.38
CA ILE A 535 -5.32 -13.29 4.18
C ILE A 535 -5.96 -12.64 5.41
N SER A 536 -5.28 -11.66 6.04
CA SER A 536 -5.77 -10.98 7.25
C SER A 536 -7.12 -10.28 7.08
N PHE A 537 -7.53 -9.91 5.88
CA PHE A 537 -8.82 -9.27 5.65
C PHE A 537 -9.68 -9.97 4.58
N GLU A 538 -9.15 -10.97 3.87
CA GLU A 538 -9.87 -11.78 2.89
C GLU A 538 -10.49 -13.03 3.50
N THR A 539 -10.24 -13.31 4.76
CA THR A 539 -10.78 -14.50 5.45
C THR A 539 -11.48 -14.10 6.74
N SER A 540 -12.61 -14.77 7.05
CA SER A 540 -13.36 -14.52 8.29
C SER A 540 -12.56 -14.84 9.55
N HIS A 541 -11.64 -15.83 9.49
CA HIS A 541 -10.71 -16.16 10.57
C HIS A 541 -9.48 -15.23 10.62
N ARG A 542 -9.37 -14.22 9.73
CA ARG A 542 -8.30 -13.22 9.71
C ARG A 542 -6.89 -13.80 9.62
N GLY A 543 -6.73 -14.95 8.98
CA GLY A 543 -5.45 -15.65 8.84
C GLY A 543 -5.06 -16.52 10.04
N LEU A 544 -5.89 -16.66 11.08
CA LEU A 544 -5.55 -17.50 12.25
C LEU A 544 -5.36 -18.97 11.88
N GLU A 545 -6.17 -19.51 10.95
CA GLU A 545 -6.01 -20.89 10.46
C GLU A 545 -4.73 -21.09 9.66
N SER A 546 -4.20 -20.03 9.05
CA SER A 546 -2.96 -20.07 8.27
C SER A 546 -1.71 -19.81 9.11
N ALA A 547 -1.85 -19.31 10.36
CA ALA A 547 -0.75 -18.74 11.12
C ALA A 547 0.34 -19.74 11.47
N GLU A 548 -0.01 -20.94 11.93
CA GLU A 548 0.96 -21.98 12.32
C GLU A 548 1.75 -22.49 11.10
N HIS A 549 1.07 -22.82 10.02
CA HIS A 549 1.73 -23.27 8.78
C HIS A 549 2.61 -22.14 8.19
N THR A 550 2.15 -20.90 8.24
CA THR A 550 2.96 -19.73 7.83
C THR A 550 4.21 -19.59 8.70
N ALA A 551 4.10 -19.80 10.02
CA ALA A 551 5.24 -19.75 10.94
C ALA A 551 6.26 -20.87 10.69
N GLU A 552 5.80 -22.06 10.32
CA GLU A 552 6.68 -23.18 9.94
C GLU A 552 7.47 -22.85 8.67
N LEU A 553 6.79 -22.39 7.62
CA LEU A 553 7.41 -22.03 6.35
C LEU A 553 8.39 -20.87 6.48
N MET A 554 8.01 -19.79 7.20
CA MET A 554 8.92 -18.69 7.49
C MET A 554 10.10 -19.13 8.35
N GLY A 555 9.84 -19.93 9.39
CA GLY A 555 10.85 -20.45 10.29
C GLY A 555 11.92 -21.27 9.57
N ALA A 556 11.54 -22.05 8.58
CA ALA A 556 12.47 -22.81 7.74
C ALA A 556 13.44 -21.88 6.95
N VAL A 557 12.98 -20.70 6.54
CA VAL A 557 13.79 -19.71 5.80
C VAL A 557 14.60 -18.82 6.75
N LEU A 558 13.97 -18.36 7.85
CA LEU A 558 14.55 -17.39 8.78
C LEU A 558 15.37 -18.01 9.90
N GLY A 559 15.35 -19.35 10.02
CA GLY A 559 16.09 -20.07 11.08
C GLY A 559 15.40 -19.97 12.45
N TRP A 560 14.09 -19.81 12.51
CA TRP A 560 13.35 -19.73 13.77
C TRP A 560 13.33 -21.08 14.51
N ASP A 561 13.58 -21.03 15.78
CA ASP A 561 13.35 -22.16 16.68
C ASP A 561 11.85 -22.31 17.03
N ALA A 562 11.50 -23.35 17.78
CA ALA A 562 10.12 -23.62 18.19
C ALA A 562 9.56 -22.48 19.06
N THR A 563 10.37 -21.89 19.91
CA THR A 563 9.99 -20.78 20.81
C THR A 563 9.64 -19.54 20.02
N THR A 564 10.48 -19.17 19.05
CA THR A 564 10.26 -18.03 18.17
C THR A 564 8.98 -18.22 17.34
N ARG A 565 8.76 -19.41 16.77
CA ARG A 565 7.52 -19.71 16.02
C ARG A 565 6.29 -19.57 16.88
N ALA A 566 6.30 -20.14 18.09
CA ALA A 566 5.17 -20.03 19.02
C ALA A 566 4.89 -18.58 19.41
N ARG A 567 5.93 -17.79 19.66
CA ARG A 567 5.82 -16.36 19.96
C ARG A 567 5.19 -15.58 18.79
N GLU A 568 5.61 -15.80 17.57
CA GLU A 568 5.07 -15.14 16.37
C GLU A 568 3.57 -15.45 16.19
N VAL A 569 3.18 -16.71 16.36
CA VAL A 569 1.77 -17.13 16.28
C VAL A 569 0.94 -16.46 17.38
N GLU A 570 1.44 -16.44 18.61
CA GLU A 570 0.74 -15.83 19.74
C GLU A 570 0.58 -14.31 19.57
N HIS A 571 1.63 -13.61 19.12
CA HIS A 571 1.56 -12.18 18.77
C HIS A 571 0.51 -11.91 17.70
N TYR A 572 0.50 -12.72 16.64
CA TYR A 572 -0.47 -12.55 15.58
C TYR A 572 -1.91 -12.78 16.06
N ARG A 573 -2.12 -13.81 16.91
CA ARG A 573 -3.41 -14.10 17.54
C ARG A 573 -3.89 -12.94 18.41
N ALA A 574 -3.02 -12.43 19.28
CA ALA A 574 -3.34 -11.29 20.13
C ALA A 574 -3.74 -10.05 19.32
N ARG A 575 -3.05 -9.80 18.20
CA ARG A 575 -3.38 -8.68 17.30
C ARG A 575 -4.72 -8.84 16.62
N VAL A 576 -5.05 -10.04 16.12
CA VAL A 576 -6.36 -10.31 15.51
C VAL A 576 -7.48 -10.15 16.53
N GLU A 577 -7.28 -10.61 17.76
CA GLU A 577 -8.27 -10.46 18.82
C GLU A 577 -8.48 -8.99 19.20
N ALA A 578 -7.41 -8.22 19.39
CA ALA A 578 -7.48 -6.79 19.66
C ALA A 578 -8.19 -6.02 18.52
N GLU A 579 -7.98 -6.43 17.27
CA GLU A 579 -8.67 -5.87 16.10
C GLU A 579 -10.18 -6.19 16.13
N ARG A 580 -10.57 -7.42 16.44
CA ARG A 580 -11.97 -7.81 16.60
C ARG A 580 -12.65 -7.05 17.74
N GLN A 581 -11.97 -6.94 18.87
CA GLN A 581 -12.47 -6.20 20.02
C GLN A 581 -12.68 -4.71 19.69
N SER A 582 -11.75 -4.09 18.95
CA SER A 582 -11.88 -2.69 18.53
C SER A 582 -13.14 -2.44 17.70
N GLN A 583 -13.53 -3.40 16.85
CA GLN A 583 -14.70 -3.29 15.98
C GLN A 583 -16.05 -3.34 16.74
N LEU A 584 -16.04 -3.80 17.99
CA LEU A 584 -17.20 -3.82 18.87
C LEU A 584 -17.33 -2.54 19.73
N MET A 585 -16.28 -1.72 19.77
CA MET A 585 -16.26 -0.50 20.57
C MET A 585 -17.09 0.62 19.93
N PRO A 586 -17.78 1.44 20.72
CA PRO A 586 -18.75 2.41 20.22
C PRO A 586 -18.11 3.58 19.45
N ASP A 587 -16.86 3.93 19.78
CA ASP A 587 -16.17 5.09 19.23
C ASP A 587 -14.68 4.85 19.03
N ASP A 588 -14.01 5.83 18.43
CA ASP A 588 -12.61 5.75 18.06
C ASP A 588 -11.66 5.63 19.25
N ALA A 589 -11.96 6.32 20.37
CA ALA A 589 -11.10 6.31 21.55
C ALA A 589 -11.13 4.93 22.24
N ALA A 590 -12.33 4.36 22.40
CA ALA A 590 -12.48 3.01 22.94
C ALA A 590 -11.92 1.93 22.01
N ALA A 591 -12.08 2.10 20.68
CA ALA A 591 -11.54 1.18 19.70
C ALA A 591 -10.00 1.20 19.67
N ASP A 592 -9.39 2.38 19.78
CA ASP A 592 -7.94 2.54 19.85
C ASP A 592 -7.38 1.90 21.13
N ALA A 593 -8.01 2.15 22.28
CA ALA A 593 -7.61 1.54 23.54
C ALA A 593 -7.65 0.00 23.49
N ALA A 594 -8.69 -0.59 22.88
CA ALA A 594 -8.77 -2.03 22.67
C ALA A 594 -7.63 -2.53 21.75
N ARG A 595 -7.33 -1.77 20.71
CA ARG A 595 -6.28 -2.11 19.73
C ARG A 595 -4.88 -2.06 20.32
N LEU A 596 -4.61 -1.14 21.24
CA LEU A 596 -3.33 -1.01 21.96
C LEU A 596 -3.10 -2.14 22.97
N GLY A 597 -4.12 -2.94 23.30
CA GLY A 597 -3.98 -4.14 24.12
C GLY A 597 -3.09 -5.23 23.51
N ALA A 598 -2.77 -5.16 22.19
CA ALA A 598 -1.83 -6.06 21.54
C ALA A 598 -0.59 -5.26 21.08
N PRO A 599 0.54 -5.37 21.78
CA PRO A 599 1.77 -4.67 21.43
C PRO A 599 2.33 -5.11 20.07
N ASP A 600 3.13 -4.26 19.45
CA ASP A 600 3.86 -4.61 18.22
C ASP A 600 4.93 -5.66 18.54
N VAL A 601 5.10 -6.63 17.64
CA VAL A 601 6.14 -7.67 17.77
C VAL A 601 7.56 -7.08 17.82
N ARG A 602 7.75 -5.93 17.19
CA ARG A 602 9.03 -5.19 17.12
C ARG A 602 9.15 -4.20 18.27
N GLY A 603 9.01 -4.41 19.44
CA GLY A 603 9.34 -3.56 20.61
C GLY A 603 9.33 -2.02 20.45
N TYR A 604 9.05 -1.52 19.23
CA TYR A 604 9.11 -0.10 18.84
C TYR A 604 8.04 0.76 19.53
N ALA A 605 6.94 0.15 19.98
CA ALA A 605 5.86 0.84 20.68
C ALA A 605 6.16 1.07 22.17
N ALA A 606 7.01 0.25 22.79
CA ALA A 606 7.28 0.32 24.21
C ALA A 606 8.05 1.58 24.66
N ASP A 607 8.89 2.15 23.77
CA ASP A 607 9.68 3.36 24.08
C ASP A 607 8.91 4.69 23.89
N ARG A 608 7.67 4.65 23.38
CA ARG A 608 6.84 5.86 23.18
C ARG A 608 5.84 6.13 24.30
N GLY A 609 5.74 5.23 25.28
CA GLY A 609 4.58 5.12 26.17
C GLY A 609 4.52 6.12 27.32
N ASP A 610 5.59 6.79 27.71
CA ASP A 610 5.56 7.63 28.91
C ASP A 610 5.39 9.13 28.65
N ASP A 611 5.84 9.64 27.50
CA ASP A 611 5.74 11.09 27.23
C ASP A 611 4.40 11.53 26.63
N ASP A 612 3.73 10.68 25.82
CA ASP A 612 2.45 11.03 25.20
C ASP A 612 1.26 11.00 26.18
N GLN A 613 1.36 10.24 27.29
CA GLN A 613 0.30 10.23 28.30
C GLN A 613 0.28 11.51 29.17
N ALA A 614 1.38 12.24 29.22
CA ALA A 614 1.46 13.48 29.99
C ALA A 614 0.74 14.67 29.31
N GLU A 615 0.67 14.70 27.97
CA GLU A 615 -0.01 15.78 27.23
C GLU A 615 -1.53 15.58 27.05
N LEU A 616 -2.04 14.36 27.29
CA LEU A 616 -3.48 14.03 27.15
C LEU A 616 -4.30 14.25 28.43
N ARG A 617 -3.71 14.74 29.51
CA ARG A 617 -4.50 15.16 30.68
C ARG A 617 -5.21 16.48 30.36
N PRO A 618 -6.55 16.54 30.36
CA PRO A 618 -7.24 17.80 30.22
C PRO A 618 -6.85 18.69 31.41
N SER A 619 -6.28 19.86 31.11
CA SER A 619 -6.11 20.90 32.11
C SER A 619 -7.48 21.21 32.71
N ALA A 620 -7.70 20.79 33.92
CA ALA A 620 -8.83 21.25 34.73
C ALA A 620 -8.66 22.76 34.95
N ARG A 621 -9.39 23.55 34.15
CA ARG A 621 -9.90 24.89 34.53
C ARG A 621 -11.10 25.22 33.63
#